data_6be9dd066da2153a76bdd5f4a0a091f7
#
_entry.id   6be9dd066da2153a76bdd5f4a0a091f7
#
_cell.length_a   1.000
_cell.length_b   1.000
_cell.length_c   1.000
_cell.angle_alpha   90.00
_cell.angle_beta   90.00
_cell.angle_gamma   90.00
#
_symmetry.space_group_name_H-M   'P 1'
#
loop_
_entity.id
_entity.type
_entity.pdbx_description
1 polymer ?
#
loop_
_entity_poly.entity_id
_entity_poly.type
_entity_poly.pdbx_seq_one_letter_code
_entity_poly.pdbx_strand_id
1 'polypeptide(L)'
;MMFASPAKLRETGVLGLNERNADFIMRLNPRRLYPRVDDKALTKQLALNAGMAVPELYGIIVNQGEVRDFASIVAERESFVVKPAQGSGGDGILVITSRSHRKRDSFRLASGVLISEAEIAHHLSNIVSGQYSLSGNADKALIEYCVQFDPVFEHVSYQGVPDIRVIVYRGYPAMAMVRLPTRASDGKANLHQGAVGAGIDMGLGETLGGVLHNDVVDEHPDTGALVAGLTIPNWDFILESSARGYEVTELGYLGVDMVIDRNLGPMILEMNARPGLNIQIANRAGLSKRIARIDEIYDPAANAEERARIARREFSADRQTSISF
;
A
#
# COMPACT_ATOMS: atom_id res chain seq x y z
N MET A 1 8.12 -31.02 -6.83
CA MET A 1 7.64 -29.71 -7.35
C MET A 1 7.25 -29.88 -8.80
N MET A 2 5.98 -29.65 -9.15
CA MET A 2 5.53 -29.64 -10.55
C MET A 2 5.68 -28.20 -11.07
N PHE A 3 6.62 -27.98 -11.99
CA PHE A 3 6.75 -26.67 -12.64
C PHE A 3 5.63 -26.49 -13.65
N ALA A 4 4.85 -25.41 -13.53
CA ALA A 4 3.89 -25.05 -14.56
C ALA A 4 4.62 -24.58 -15.83
N SER A 5 4.19 -25.07 -17.00
CA SER A 5 4.77 -24.60 -18.26
C SER A 5 4.40 -23.13 -18.53
N PRO A 6 5.21 -22.36 -19.28
CA PRO A 6 4.85 -21.00 -19.67
C PRO A 6 3.52 -20.93 -20.45
N ALA A 7 3.16 -21.97 -21.19
CA ALA A 7 1.88 -22.06 -21.89
C ALA A 7 0.72 -22.14 -20.91
N LYS A 8 0.82 -22.99 -19.87
CA LYS A 8 -0.21 -23.13 -18.84
C LYS A 8 -0.36 -21.85 -18.01
N LEU A 9 0.73 -21.16 -17.69
CA LEU A 9 0.67 -19.86 -16.99
C LEU A 9 -0.07 -18.81 -17.83
N ARG A 10 0.17 -18.75 -19.15
CA ARG A 10 -0.59 -17.86 -20.05
C ARG A 10 -2.08 -18.23 -20.13
N GLU A 11 -2.40 -19.51 -20.21
CA GLU A 11 -3.77 -20.01 -20.22
C GLU A 11 -4.53 -19.62 -18.96
N THR A 12 -3.89 -19.69 -17.79
CA THR A 12 -4.49 -19.22 -16.52
C THR A 12 -4.53 -17.70 -16.40
N GLY A 13 -3.94 -16.96 -17.34
CA GLY A 13 -3.94 -15.50 -17.37
C GLY A 13 -2.92 -14.85 -16.42
N VAL A 14 -1.89 -15.62 -16.02
CA VAL A 14 -0.82 -15.06 -15.18
C VAL A 14 -0.02 -14.03 -15.99
N LEU A 15 -0.01 -12.80 -15.53
CA LEU A 15 0.81 -11.73 -16.09
C LEU A 15 2.27 -11.91 -15.68
N GLY A 16 3.14 -12.05 -16.66
CA GLY A 16 4.59 -12.15 -16.44
C GLY A 16 5.26 -10.80 -16.22
N LEU A 17 6.42 -10.79 -15.56
CA LEU A 17 7.17 -9.57 -15.25
C LEU A 17 7.56 -8.79 -16.52
N ASN A 18 8.02 -9.48 -17.56
CA ASN A 18 8.45 -8.85 -18.81
C ASN A 18 7.27 -8.22 -19.56
N GLU A 19 6.13 -8.93 -19.64
CA GLU A 19 4.90 -8.44 -20.24
C GLU A 19 4.38 -7.21 -19.47
N ARG A 20 4.31 -7.28 -18.12
CA ARG A 20 3.97 -6.11 -17.29
C ARG A 20 4.85 -4.90 -17.63
N ASN A 21 6.16 -5.10 -17.72
CA ASN A 21 7.09 -4.01 -17.97
C ASN A 21 6.93 -3.43 -19.37
N ALA A 22 6.86 -4.28 -20.41
CA ALA A 22 6.81 -3.86 -21.80
C ALA A 22 5.44 -3.28 -22.19
N ASP A 23 4.36 -4.02 -21.89
CA ASP A 23 3.05 -3.71 -22.44
C ASP A 23 2.22 -2.75 -21.57
N PHE A 24 2.51 -2.69 -20.26
CA PHE A 24 1.76 -1.83 -19.36
C PHE A 24 2.60 -0.66 -18.83
N ILE A 25 3.72 -0.93 -18.15
CA ILE A 25 4.51 0.15 -17.55
C ILE A 25 5.13 1.07 -18.60
N MET A 26 5.84 0.53 -19.60
CA MET A 26 6.51 1.35 -20.61
C MET A 26 5.54 2.11 -21.51
N ARG A 27 4.37 1.53 -21.78
CA ARG A 27 3.36 2.14 -22.67
C ARG A 27 2.44 3.13 -21.97
N LEU A 28 2.09 2.89 -20.71
CA LEU A 28 1.03 3.61 -20.01
C LEU A 28 1.54 4.50 -18.88
N ASN A 29 2.80 4.35 -18.49
CA ASN A 29 3.41 5.12 -17.42
C ASN A 29 4.60 5.95 -17.94
N PRO A 30 4.36 7.12 -18.52
CA PRO A 30 5.45 8.01 -18.97
C PRO A 30 6.37 8.38 -17.81
N ARG A 31 7.69 8.22 -17.98
CA ARG A 31 8.69 8.46 -16.91
C ARG A 31 8.61 9.87 -16.31
N ARG A 32 8.21 10.88 -17.08
CA ARG A 32 8.04 12.26 -16.58
C ARG A 32 6.99 12.37 -15.46
N LEU A 33 6.09 11.38 -15.33
CA LEU A 33 5.03 11.35 -14.30
C LEU A 33 5.45 10.57 -13.04
N TYR A 34 6.57 9.86 -13.06
CA TYR A 34 7.04 9.07 -11.91
C TYR A 34 7.22 9.89 -10.62
N PRO A 35 7.69 11.16 -10.65
CA PRO A 35 7.76 11.96 -9.43
C PRO A 35 6.42 12.08 -8.68
N ARG A 36 5.28 11.93 -9.38
CA ARG A 36 3.94 11.97 -8.75
C ARG A 36 3.67 10.80 -7.81
N VAL A 37 4.46 9.73 -7.88
CA VAL A 37 4.34 8.53 -7.05
C VAL A 37 5.65 8.16 -6.34
N ASP A 38 6.81 8.57 -6.86
CA ASP A 38 8.12 8.30 -6.26
C ASP A 38 8.48 9.29 -5.14
N ASP A 39 7.89 10.51 -5.11
CA ASP A 39 8.01 11.50 -4.01
C ASP A 39 6.70 11.53 -3.20
N LYS A 40 6.71 10.91 -2.00
CA LYS A 40 5.53 10.80 -1.12
C LYS A 40 4.97 12.17 -0.69
N ALA A 41 5.81 13.22 -0.62
CA ALA A 41 5.34 14.56 -0.30
C ALA A 41 4.50 15.12 -1.46
N LEU A 42 4.97 14.94 -2.70
CA LEU A 42 4.23 15.35 -3.90
C LEU A 42 2.96 14.52 -4.08
N THR A 43 3.05 13.18 -3.93
CA THR A 43 1.88 12.29 -4.00
C THR A 43 0.78 12.75 -3.03
N LYS A 44 1.15 13.03 -1.79
CA LYS A 44 0.24 13.51 -0.74
C LYS A 44 -0.40 14.84 -1.10
N GLN A 45 0.38 15.80 -1.62
CA GLN A 45 -0.15 17.09 -2.06
C GLN A 45 -1.15 16.95 -3.21
N LEU A 46 -0.84 16.10 -4.20
CA LEU A 46 -1.74 15.83 -5.32
C LEU A 46 -3.03 15.16 -4.85
N ALA A 47 -2.93 14.18 -3.96
CA ALA A 47 -4.09 13.50 -3.38
C ALA A 47 -4.99 14.48 -2.60
N LEU A 48 -4.43 15.34 -1.75
CA LEU A 48 -5.16 16.36 -1.00
C LEU A 48 -5.87 17.35 -1.93
N ASN A 49 -5.21 17.81 -2.98
CA ASN A 49 -5.81 18.72 -3.98
C ASN A 49 -7.00 18.08 -4.71
N ALA A 50 -6.99 16.75 -4.83
CA ALA A 50 -8.09 15.97 -5.41
C ALA A 50 -9.16 15.56 -4.37
N GLY A 51 -9.08 16.04 -3.13
CA GLY A 51 -10.02 15.72 -2.06
C GLY A 51 -9.92 14.28 -1.56
N MET A 52 -8.77 13.61 -1.75
CA MET A 52 -8.55 12.24 -1.29
C MET A 52 -7.99 12.23 0.13
N ALA A 53 -8.46 11.29 0.94
CA ALA A 53 -7.98 11.13 2.31
C ALA A 53 -6.55 10.55 2.32
N VAL A 54 -5.67 11.22 3.07
CA VAL A 54 -4.28 10.79 3.33
C VAL A 54 -3.96 11.06 4.80
N PRO A 55 -3.00 10.36 5.43
CA PRO A 55 -2.55 10.72 6.79
C PRO A 55 -2.12 12.18 6.87
N GLU A 56 -2.55 12.89 7.90
CA GLU A 56 -2.21 14.31 8.10
C GLU A 56 -0.68 14.51 8.14
N LEU A 57 -0.18 15.47 7.38
CA LEU A 57 1.22 15.84 7.37
C LEU A 57 1.46 16.92 8.42
N TYR A 58 2.26 16.60 9.44
CA TYR A 58 2.61 17.53 10.51
C TYR A 58 3.76 18.48 10.12
N GLY A 59 4.72 17.96 9.33
CA GLY A 59 5.82 18.74 8.83
C GLY A 59 6.71 17.98 7.84
N ILE A 60 7.54 18.74 7.15
CA ILE A 60 8.58 18.22 6.25
C ILE A 60 9.89 18.84 6.66
N ILE A 61 10.94 18.04 6.76
CA ILE A 61 12.33 18.49 6.96
C ILE A 61 13.09 18.27 5.66
N VAL A 62 13.55 19.34 5.05
CA VAL A 62 14.16 19.33 3.70
C VAL A 62 15.68 19.35 3.75
N ASN A 63 16.26 19.89 4.83
CA ASN A 63 17.71 20.04 4.97
C ASN A 63 18.17 19.90 6.43
N GLN A 64 19.48 19.78 6.64
CA GLN A 64 20.09 19.60 7.96
C GLN A 64 19.77 20.73 8.95
N GLY A 65 19.63 21.97 8.47
CA GLY A 65 19.32 23.12 9.31
C GLY A 65 17.92 23.08 9.91
N GLU A 66 16.98 22.42 9.24
CA GLU A 66 15.58 22.28 9.69
C GLU A 66 15.37 21.12 10.68
N VAL A 67 16.36 20.22 10.87
CA VAL A 67 16.28 19.12 11.84
C VAL A 67 15.98 19.63 13.26
N ARG A 68 16.47 20.81 13.63
CA ARG A 68 16.18 21.47 14.90
C ARG A 68 14.71 21.82 15.10
N ASP A 69 13.92 21.92 14.03
CA ASP A 69 12.51 22.30 14.09
C ASP A 69 11.62 21.09 14.46
N PHE A 70 12.19 19.87 14.48
CA PHE A 70 11.50 18.62 14.79
C PHE A 70 10.71 18.71 16.10
N ALA A 71 11.34 19.17 17.18
CA ALA A 71 10.70 19.26 18.49
C ALA A 71 9.44 20.13 18.46
N SER A 72 9.45 21.24 17.71
CA SER A 72 8.31 22.13 17.56
C SER A 72 7.19 21.50 16.72
N ILE A 73 7.54 20.75 15.66
CA ILE A 73 6.58 20.06 14.80
C ILE A 73 5.77 19.03 15.59
N VAL A 74 6.42 18.31 16.50
CA VAL A 74 5.77 17.25 17.27
C VAL A 74 5.35 17.65 18.69
N ALA A 75 5.45 18.94 19.06
CA ALA A 75 5.27 19.40 20.45
C ALA A 75 3.98 18.90 21.12
N GLU A 76 2.88 18.89 20.39
CA GLU A 76 1.54 18.48 20.87
C GLU A 76 1.13 17.10 20.36
N ARG A 77 2.05 16.32 19.80
CA ARG A 77 1.75 15.01 19.21
C ARG A 77 2.22 13.89 20.12
N GLU A 78 1.32 13.01 20.52
CA GLU A 78 1.66 11.80 21.29
C GLU A 78 2.24 10.70 20.43
N SER A 79 1.75 10.56 19.20
CA SER A 79 2.19 9.57 18.23
C SER A 79 2.37 10.19 16.84
N PHE A 80 3.33 9.71 16.09
CA PHE A 80 3.63 10.17 14.74
C PHE A 80 4.54 9.16 14.01
N VAL A 81 4.62 9.32 12.70
CA VAL A 81 5.53 8.54 11.84
C VAL A 81 6.54 9.49 11.21
N VAL A 82 7.82 9.09 11.22
CA VAL A 82 8.88 9.71 10.43
C VAL A 82 9.21 8.79 9.27
N LYS A 83 9.23 9.31 8.05
CA LYS A 83 9.56 8.50 6.86
C LYS A 83 10.26 9.32 5.77
N PRO A 84 11.16 8.69 4.97
CA PRO A 84 11.76 9.34 3.81
C PRO A 84 10.72 9.54 2.70
N ALA A 85 10.80 10.65 1.96
CA ALA A 85 9.91 10.93 0.83
C ALA A 85 10.16 9.97 -0.33
N GLN A 86 11.41 9.60 -0.61
CA GLN A 86 11.82 8.74 -1.73
C GLN A 86 12.34 7.36 -1.28
N GLY A 87 12.03 6.93 -0.06
CA GLY A 87 12.33 5.61 0.45
C GLY A 87 11.40 4.52 -0.09
N SER A 88 11.82 3.26 -0.01
CA SER A 88 11.03 2.09 -0.40
C SER A 88 11.15 0.96 0.61
N GLY A 89 10.22 -0.01 0.56
CA GLY A 89 10.28 -1.23 1.38
C GLY A 89 10.10 -1.02 2.88
N GLY A 90 9.78 0.18 3.33
CA GLY A 90 9.67 0.52 4.74
C GLY A 90 10.99 0.91 5.39
N ASP A 91 12.08 1.05 4.61
CA ASP A 91 13.39 1.43 5.14
C ASP A 91 13.39 2.92 5.54
N GLY A 92 14.00 3.21 6.70
CA GLY A 92 14.04 4.56 7.25
C GLY A 92 12.75 5.04 7.90
N ILE A 93 11.73 4.18 8.05
CA ILE A 93 10.49 4.53 8.75
C ILE A 93 10.67 4.32 10.25
N LEU A 94 10.33 5.36 11.04
CA LEU A 94 10.16 5.26 12.49
C LEU A 94 8.69 5.47 12.84
N VAL A 95 8.08 4.50 13.51
CA VAL A 95 6.72 4.58 14.02
C VAL A 95 6.78 4.86 15.52
N ILE A 96 6.41 6.07 15.90
CA ILE A 96 6.33 6.51 17.29
C ILE A 96 4.90 6.38 17.78
N THR A 97 4.68 5.55 18.80
CA THR A 97 3.35 5.22 19.32
C THR A 97 2.94 6.04 20.55
N SER A 98 3.92 6.56 21.30
CA SER A 98 3.64 7.42 22.45
C SER A 98 4.88 8.20 22.90
N ARG A 99 4.64 9.29 23.65
CA ARG A 99 5.71 9.94 24.44
C ARG A 99 6.00 9.14 25.71
N SER A 100 7.24 9.24 26.18
CA SER A 100 7.62 8.65 27.46
C SER A 100 7.31 9.62 28.61
N HIS A 101 6.39 9.25 29.50
CA HIS A 101 6.13 10.04 30.71
C HIS A 101 7.21 9.88 31.79
N ARG A 102 8.07 8.88 31.69
CA ARG A 102 9.12 8.57 32.67
C ARG A 102 10.46 9.21 32.35
N LYS A 103 10.75 9.42 31.07
CA LYS A 103 12.00 9.98 30.58
C LYS A 103 11.67 11.15 29.64
N ARG A 104 12.04 12.35 30.10
CA ARG A 104 11.85 13.58 29.33
C ARG A 104 12.55 13.45 27.96
N ASP A 105 11.95 14.03 26.93
CA ASP A 105 12.48 14.06 25.57
C ASP A 105 12.76 12.66 24.97
N SER A 106 11.89 11.69 25.34
CA SER A 106 11.97 10.34 24.82
C SER A 106 10.59 9.84 24.36
N PHE A 107 10.63 8.97 23.36
CA PHE A 107 9.46 8.42 22.69
C PHE A 107 9.53 6.89 22.68
N ARG A 108 8.39 6.24 22.49
CA ARG A 108 8.30 4.79 22.36
C ARG A 108 8.03 4.41 20.90
N LEU A 109 8.85 3.58 20.33
CA LEU A 109 8.65 2.96 19.03
C LEU A 109 7.55 1.89 19.07
N ALA A 110 7.00 1.52 17.92
CA ALA A 110 6.07 0.39 17.80
C ALA A 110 6.65 -0.93 18.32
N SER A 111 7.97 -1.13 18.23
CA SER A 111 8.70 -2.26 18.82
C SER A 111 8.75 -2.25 20.35
N GLY A 112 8.27 -1.18 21.00
CA GLY A 112 8.37 -0.99 22.46
C GLY A 112 9.69 -0.36 22.94
N VAL A 113 10.68 -0.21 22.07
CA VAL A 113 11.98 0.40 22.41
C VAL A 113 11.80 1.90 22.63
N LEU A 114 12.53 2.45 23.62
CA LEU A 114 12.60 3.90 23.84
C LEU A 114 13.69 4.50 22.97
N ILE A 115 13.34 5.61 22.31
CA ILE A 115 14.23 6.42 21.49
C ILE A 115 14.20 7.86 22.00
N SER A 116 15.37 8.52 22.09
CA SER A 116 15.48 9.92 22.47
C SER A 116 15.21 10.85 21.30
N GLU A 117 14.86 12.11 21.60
CA GLU A 117 14.75 13.16 20.59
C GLU A 117 16.04 13.33 19.78
N ALA A 118 17.21 13.23 20.45
CA ALA A 118 18.51 13.32 19.77
C ALA A 118 18.73 12.17 18.76
N GLU A 119 18.32 10.95 19.09
CA GLU A 119 18.40 9.82 18.16
C GLU A 119 17.45 9.98 16.97
N ILE A 120 16.24 10.54 17.19
CA ILE A 120 15.32 10.89 16.09
C ILE A 120 15.92 12.00 15.22
N ALA A 121 16.51 13.03 15.81
CA ALA A 121 17.17 14.10 15.07
C ALA A 121 18.34 13.56 14.21
N HIS A 122 19.12 12.63 14.76
CA HIS A 122 20.16 11.92 13.99
C HIS A 122 19.56 11.11 12.84
N HIS A 123 18.45 10.41 13.07
CA HIS A 123 17.75 9.66 12.03
C HIS A 123 17.20 10.58 10.92
N LEU A 124 16.60 11.73 11.28
CA LEU A 124 16.18 12.77 10.33
C LEU A 124 17.36 13.27 9.49
N SER A 125 18.52 13.50 10.12
CA SER A 125 19.76 13.86 9.43
C SER A 125 20.18 12.81 8.39
N ASN A 126 20.04 11.53 8.72
CA ASN A 126 20.32 10.41 7.81
C ASN A 126 19.35 10.38 6.63
N ILE A 127 18.04 10.64 6.86
CA ILE A 127 17.05 10.73 5.78
C ILE A 127 17.42 11.87 4.83
N VAL A 128 17.61 13.10 5.32
CA VAL A 128 17.87 14.25 4.45
C VAL A 128 19.22 14.16 3.73
N SER A 129 20.18 13.40 4.26
CA SER A 129 21.43 13.09 3.57
C SER A 129 21.28 12.05 2.44
N GLY A 130 20.11 11.42 2.32
CA GLY A 130 19.79 10.45 1.27
C GLY A 130 20.13 8.99 1.60
N GLN A 131 20.42 8.66 2.86
CA GLN A 131 20.80 7.30 3.26
C GLN A 131 19.73 6.25 2.93
N TYR A 132 18.45 6.64 2.92
CA TYR A 132 17.31 5.77 2.62
C TYR A 132 16.70 6.01 1.24
N SER A 133 17.27 6.94 0.47
CA SER A 133 16.79 7.24 -0.88
C SER A 133 17.23 6.17 -1.87
N LEU A 134 16.31 5.74 -2.73
CA LEU A 134 16.60 4.76 -3.81
C LEU A 134 17.72 5.20 -4.75
N SER A 135 17.92 6.51 -4.90
CA SER A 135 18.93 7.09 -5.78
C SER A 135 20.23 7.46 -5.05
N GLY A 136 20.26 7.38 -3.71
CA GLY A 136 21.35 7.91 -2.88
C GLY A 136 21.47 9.44 -2.88
N ASN A 137 20.50 10.13 -3.49
CA ASN A 137 20.46 11.60 -3.47
C ASN A 137 19.81 12.12 -2.19
N ALA A 138 20.07 13.39 -1.85
CA ALA A 138 19.39 14.07 -0.76
C ALA A 138 17.87 13.90 -0.86
N ASP A 139 17.23 13.65 0.28
CA ASP A 139 15.80 13.39 0.39
C ASP A 139 15.16 14.34 1.42
N LYS A 140 13.87 14.21 1.61
CA LYS A 140 13.07 14.92 2.61
C LYS A 140 12.56 13.93 3.64
N ALA A 141 12.48 14.33 4.89
CA ALA A 141 11.80 13.57 5.93
C ALA A 141 10.39 14.11 6.14
N LEU A 142 9.39 13.24 6.03
CA LEU A 142 7.99 13.52 6.34
C LEU A 142 7.72 13.12 7.79
N ILE A 143 7.01 13.99 8.51
CA ILE A 143 6.49 13.73 9.85
C ILE A 143 4.98 13.78 9.73
N GLU A 144 4.30 12.66 10.01
CA GLU A 144 2.86 12.55 9.75
C GLU A 144 2.10 11.78 10.82
N TYR A 145 0.79 11.84 10.73
CA TYR A 145 -0.14 11.11 11.58
C TYR A 145 0.19 9.61 11.63
N CYS A 146 0.21 9.06 12.84
CA CYS A 146 0.38 7.64 13.09
C CYS A 146 -0.98 6.95 13.00
N VAL A 147 -1.22 6.23 11.91
CA VAL A 147 -2.47 5.51 11.65
C VAL A 147 -2.77 4.51 12.76
N GLN A 148 -3.99 4.57 13.28
CA GLN A 148 -4.55 3.61 14.24
C GLN A 148 -5.43 2.65 13.45
N PHE A 149 -4.92 1.49 13.06
CA PHE A 149 -5.65 0.58 12.17
C PHE A 149 -7.00 0.12 12.75
N ASP A 150 -7.94 -0.16 11.83
CA ASP A 150 -9.30 -0.59 12.15
C ASP A 150 -9.32 -1.90 12.94
N PRO A 151 -10.19 -2.03 13.96
CA PRO A 151 -10.32 -3.24 14.77
C PRO A 151 -10.56 -4.54 14.00
N VAL A 152 -11.09 -4.45 12.77
CA VAL A 152 -11.29 -5.64 11.90
C VAL A 152 -9.99 -6.42 11.69
N PHE A 153 -8.83 -5.76 11.78
CA PHE A 153 -7.53 -6.38 11.58
C PHE A 153 -6.84 -6.85 12.87
N GLU A 154 -7.40 -6.60 14.07
CA GLU A 154 -6.74 -6.90 15.35
C GLU A 154 -6.33 -8.36 15.50
N HIS A 155 -7.13 -9.29 14.96
CA HIS A 155 -6.88 -10.72 15.07
C HIS A 155 -5.99 -11.29 13.96
N VAL A 156 -5.73 -10.52 12.90
CA VAL A 156 -4.99 -10.95 11.70
C VAL A 156 -3.76 -10.08 11.41
N SER A 157 -3.26 -9.36 12.41
CA SER A 157 -2.07 -8.52 12.27
C SER A 157 -1.16 -8.61 13.48
N TYR A 158 0.14 -8.53 13.26
CA TYR A 158 1.15 -8.49 14.29
C TYR A 158 1.89 -7.14 14.28
N GLN A 159 1.66 -6.31 15.30
CA GLN A 159 2.36 -5.04 15.60
C GLN A 159 2.44 -4.00 14.47
N GLY A 160 1.82 -4.23 13.32
CA GLY A 160 1.89 -3.33 12.17
C GLY A 160 0.53 -2.94 11.67
N VAL A 161 0.50 -2.02 10.72
CA VAL A 161 -0.71 -1.57 10.05
C VAL A 161 -0.92 -2.40 8.80
N PRO A 162 -1.99 -3.20 8.71
CA PRO A 162 -2.39 -3.85 7.47
C PRO A 162 -2.65 -2.82 6.38
N ASP A 163 -2.24 -3.13 5.16
CA ASP A 163 -2.55 -2.28 4.03
C ASP A 163 -3.26 -3.04 2.91
N ILE A 164 -4.08 -2.32 2.17
CA ILE A 164 -4.84 -2.83 1.04
C ILE A 164 -4.18 -2.32 -0.23
N ARG A 165 -3.65 -3.24 -1.03
CA ARG A 165 -3.13 -2.93 -2.36
C ARG A 165 -4.18 -3.19 -3.42
N VAL A 166 -4.47 -2.18 -4.23
CA VAL A 166 -5.33 -2.30 -5.41
C VAL A 166 -4.51 -2.03 -6.67
N ILE A 167 -4.52 -2.96 -7.62
CA ILE A 167 -4.00 -2.71 -8.97
C ILE A 167 -5.07 -2.00 -9.78
N VAL A 168 -4.70 -0.86 -10.35
CA VAL A 168 -5.56 -0.04 -11.20
C VAL A 168 -4.99 -0.04 -12.62
N TYR A 169 -5.84 -0.36 -13.59
CA TYR A 169 -5.51 -0.34 -15.00
C TYR A 169 -6.45 0.61 -15.74
N ARG A 170 -5.92 1.65 -16.37
CA ARG A 170 -6.68 2.71 -17.04
C ARG A 170 -7.80 3.30 -16.17
N GLY A 171 -7.55 3.43 -14.88
CA GLY A 171 -8.50 3.91 -13.91
C GLY A 171 -9.49 2.88 -13.37
N TYR A 172 -9.48 1.64 -13.86
CA TYR A 172 -10.34 0.57 -13.34
C TYR A 172 -9.59 -0.26 -12.31
N PRO A 173 -10.13 -0.44 -11.09
CA PRO A 173 -9.59 -1.39 -10.11
C PRO A 173 -9.65 -2.82 -10.66
N ALA A 174 -8.51 -3.44 -10.92
CA ALA A 174 -8.46 -4.74 -11.57
C ALA A 174 -8.37 -5.91 -10.57
N MET A 175 -7.63 -5.73 -9.48
CA MET A 175 -7.36 -6.78 -8.50
C MET A 175 -6.95 -6.16 -7.17
N ALA A 176 -7.34 -6.76 -6.05
CA ALA A 176 -7.00 -6.28 -4.73
C ALA A 176 -6.48 -7.39 -3.81
N MET A 177 -5.65 -7.02 -2.85
CA MET A 177 -5.22 -7.86 -1.74
C MET A 177 -5.01 -7.02 -0.48
N VAL A 178 -5.16 -7.62 0.69
CA VAL A 178 -4.65 -7.06 1.94
C VAL A 178 -3.32 -7.72 2.29
N ARG A 179 -2.38 -6.93 2.81
CA ARG A 179 -1.09 -7.39 3.34
C ARG A 179 -1.15 -7.32 4.85
N LEU A 180 -1.01 -8.46 5.48
CA LEU A 180 -1.14 -8.63 6.93
C LEU A 180 0.25 -8.78 7.55
N PRO A 181 0.69 -7.82 8.37
CA PRO A 181 1.96 -7.89 9.08
C PRO A 181 2.09 -9.12 9.95
N THR A 182 3.29 -9.72 9.95
CA THR A 182 3.66 -10.86 10.79
C THR A 182 4.88 -10.52 11.63
N ARG A 183 5.22 -11.40 12.58
CA ARG A 183 6.49 -11.32 13.30
C ARG A 183 7.68 -11.47 12.37
N ALA A 184 7.59 -12.33 11.35
CA ALA A 184 8.65 -12.53 10.37
C ALA A 184 8.89 -11.26 9.53
N SER A 185 7.85 -10.46 9.26
CA SER A 185 7.98 -9.18 8.55
C SER A 185 8.33 -7.99 9.44
N ASP A 186 8.57 -8.23 10.74
CA ASP A 186 8.82 -7.17 11.73
C ASP A 186 7.72 -6.09 11.75
N GLY A 187 6.46 -6.54 11.69
CA GLY A 187 5.30 -5.65 11.63
C GLY A 187 5.13 -4.87 10.32
N LYS A 188 5.88 -5.19 9.28
CA LYS A 188 5.75 -4.53 7.97
C LYS A 188 4.77 -5.27 7.08
N ALA A 189 3.89 -4.53 6.39
CA ALA A 189 2.96 -5.07 5.40
C ALA A 189 3.68 -5.36 4.06
N ASN A 190 4.75 -6.15 4.10
CA ASN A 190 5.60 -6.44 2.95
C ASN A 190 5.74 -7.96 2.73
N LEU A 191 5.17 -8.48 1.63
CA LEU A 191 5.18 -9.90 1.30
C LEU A 191 6.59 -10.47 1.15
N HIS A 192 7.54 -9.66 0.61
CA HIS A 192 8.93 -10.10 0.45
C HIS A 192 9.66 -10.25 1.79
N GLN A 193 9.18 -9.59 2.82
CA GLN A 193 9.71 -9.65 4.18
C GLN A 193 8.93 -10.63 5.08
N GLY A 194 7.93 -11.33 4.53
CA GLY A 194 7.19 -12.36 5.24
C GLY A 194 5.83 -11.95 5.78
N ALA A 195 5.22 -10.86 5.29
CA ALA A 195 3.81 -10.59 5.53
C ALA A 195 2.92 -11.59 4.79
N VAL A 196 1.74 -11.88 5.33
CA VAL A 196 0.72 -12.67 4.64
C VAL A 196 0.00 -11.78 3.62
N GLY A 197 -0.13 -12.25 2.38
CA GLY A 197 -0.97 -11.61 1.37
C GLY A 197 -2.29 -12.35 1.26
N ALA A 198 -3.43 -11.67 1.43
CA ALA A 198 -4.75 -12.25 1.22
C ALA A 198 -5.45 -11.56 0.05
N GLY A 199 -5.84 -12.33 -0.97
CA GLY A 199 -6.65 -11.82 -2.06
C GLY A 199 -8.00 -11.31 -1.55
N ILE A 200 -8.58 -10.33 -2.24
CA ILE A 200 -9.89 -9.77 -1.89
C ILE A 200 -10.83 -9.96 -3.07
N ASP A 201 -12.01 -10.51 -2.80
CA ASP A 201 -13.11 -10.52 -3.76
C ASP A 201 -13.53 -9.09 -4.09
N MET A 202 -13.47 -8.73 -5.37
CA MET A 202 -13.76 -7.36 -5.81
C MET A 202 -15.23 -6.97 -5.63
N GLY A 203 -16.15 -7.95 -5.68
CA GLY A 203 -17.58 -7.73 -5.51
C GLY A 203 -17.98 -7.56 -4.06
N LEU A 204 -17.50 -8.45 -3.19
CA LEU A 204 -17.90 -8.53 -1.80
C LEU A 204 -17.01 -7.69 -0.87
N GLY A 205 -15.74 -7.46 -1.21
CA GLY A 205 -14.77 -6.88 -0.31
C GLY A 205 -14.34 -7.83 0.80
N GLU A 206 -14.39 -9.15 0.55
CA GLU A 206 -14.00 -10.18 1.51
C GLU A 206 -12.70 -10.86 1.12
N THR A 207 -11.89 -11.22 2.10
CA THR A 207 -10.65 -11.95 1.85
C THR A 207 -10.89 -13.38 1.45
N LEU A 208 -10.14 -13.86 0.43
CA LEU A 208 -10.31 -15.19 -0.19
C LEU A 208 -9.44 -16.28 0.44
N GLY A 209 -8.43 -15.93 1.19
CA GLY A 209 -7.42 -16.81 1.77
C GLY A 209 -6.05 -16.20 1.69
N GLY A 210 -5.07 -16.81 2.35
CA GLY A 210 -3.74 -16.27 2.51
C GLY A 210 -2.68 -16.96 1.68
N VAL A 211 -1.59 -16.23 1.41
CA VAL A 211 -0.30 -16.77 0.97
C VAL A 211 0.81 -16.16 1.81
N LEU A 212 1.74 -16.98 2.25
CA LEU A 212 2.97 -16.58 2.93
C LEU A 212 4.14 -17.05 2.09
N HIS A 213 4.95 -16.12 1.61
CA HIS A 213 5.94 -16.39 0.55
C HIS A 213 5.26 -16.98 -0.71
N ASN A 214 5.33 -18.29 -0.92
CA ASN A 214 4.68 -18.98 -2.04
C ASN A 214 3.73 -20.10 -1.56
N ASP A 215 3.57 -20.25 -0.28
CA ASP A 215 2.73 -21.29 0.31
C ASP A 215 1.35 -20.74 0.68
N VAL A 216 0.32 -21.52 0.40
CA VAL A 216 -1.05 -21.19 0.80
C VAL A 216 -1.18 -21.40 2.30
N VAL A 217 -1.77 -20.41 2.98
CA VAL A 217 -2.05 -20.44 4.40
C VAL A 217 -3.52 -20.09 4.64
N ASP A 218 -4.16 -20.84 5.54
CA ASP A 218 -5.54 -20.57 5.93
C ASP A 218 -5.62 -19.69 7.18
N GLU A 219 -4.57 -19.74 8.00
CA GLU A 219 -4.46 -19.01 9.28
C GLU A 219 -3.26 -18.07 9.28
N HIS A 220 -3.38 -16.98 10.03
CA HIS A 220 -2.28 -16.06 10.25
C HIS A 220 -1.24 -16.72 11.18
N PRO A 221 0.07 -16.77 10.82
CA PRO A 221 1.07 -17.61 11.49
C PRO A 221 1.33 -17.23 12.95
N ASP A 222 1.08 -15.97 13.34
CA ASP A 222 1.36 -15.51 14.71
C ASP A 222 0.11 -15.49 15.59
N THR A 223 -1.09 -15.44 15.02
CA THR A 223 -2.34 -15.31 15.78
C THR A 223 -3.23 -16.55 15.71
N GLY A 224 -3.06 -17.39 14.68
CA GLY A 224 -3.93 -18.55 14.43
C GLY A 224 -5.33 -18.17 13.92
N ALA A 225 -5.59 -16.90 13.68
CA ALA A 225 -6.88 -16.46 13.14
C ALA A 225 -7.00 -16.79 11.65
N LEU A 226 -8.21 -17.14 11.21
CA LEU A 226 -8.51 -17.38 9.80
C LEU A 226 -8.28 -16.09 8.99
N VAL A 227 -7.62 -16.25 7.84
CA VAL A 227 -7.33 -15.15 6.92
C VAL A 227 -8.47 -14.92 5.93
N ALA A 228 -9.20 -15.97 5.57
CA ALA A 228 -10.35 -15.90 4.68
C ALA A 228 -11.61 -15.39 5.39
N GLY A 229 -12.51 -14.72 4.65
CA GLY A 229 -13.81 -14.26 5.14
C GLY A 229 -13.76 -12.97 5.97
N LEU A 230 -12.61 -12.26 5.97
CA LEU A 230 -12.50 -10.95 6.60
C LEU A 230 -13.16 -9.91 5.69
N THR A 231 -14.22 -9.26 6.16
CA THR A 231 -14.92 -8.20 5.42
C THR A 231 -14.17 -6.87 5.57
N ILE A 232 -13.76 -6.28 4.46
CA ILE A 232 -13.04 -5.00 4.43
C ILE A 232 -14.03 -3.85 4.55
N PRO A 233 -13.92 -3.01 5.60
CA PRO A 233 -14.80 -1.85 5.78
C PRO A 233 -14.66 -0.82 4.65
N ASN A 234 -15.76 -0.13 4.33
CA ASN A 234 -15.78 0.95 3.33
C ASN A 234 -15.27 0.54 1.94
N TRP A 235 -15.56 -0.70 1.50
CA TRP A 235 -15.00 -1.26 0.28
C TRP A 235 -15.27 -0.42 -0.97
N ASP A 236 -16.47 0.12 -1.13
CA ASP A 236 -16.81 0.98 -2.28
C ASP A 236 -15.93 2.24 -2.32
N PHE A 237 -15.71 2.87 -1.18
CA PHE A 237 -14.84 4.04 -1.06
C PHE A 237 -13.38 3.70 -1.40
N ILE A 238 -12.91 2.52 -0.99
CA ILE A 238 -11.54 2.04 -1.31
C ILE A 238 -11.38 1.86 -2.82
N LEU A 239 -12.35 1.24 -3.49
CA LEU A 239 -12.31 1.04 -4.94
C LEU A 239 -12.39 2.38 -5.70
N GLU A 240 -13.29 3.29 -5.31
CA GLU A 240 -13.42 4.60 -5.91
C GLU A 240 -12.15 5.44 -5.73
N SER A 241 -11.61 5.50 -4.49
CA SER A 241 -10.36 6.21 -4.22
C SER A 241 -9.19 5.65 -5.01
N SER A 242 -9.13 4.32 -5.17
CA SER A 242 -8.12 3.67 -5.99
C SER A 242 -8.27 4.04 -7.47
N ALA A 243 -9.49 4.05 -8.02
CA ALA A 243 -9.78 4.47 -9.38
C ALA A 243 -9.36 5.93 -9.63
N ARG A 244 -9.64 6.82 -8.67
CA ARG A 244 -9.27 8.24 -8.70
C ARG A 244 -7.74 8.46 -8.72
N GLY A 245 -6.97 7.50 -8.24
CA GLY A 245 -5.51 7.50 -8.34
C GLY A 245 -5.02 7.66 -9.79
N TYR A 246 -5.74 7.14 -10.78
CA TYR A 246 -5.44 7.35 -12.20
C TYR A 246 -5.54 8.82 -12.62
N GLU A 247 -6.59 9.52 -12.17
CA GLU A 247 -6.81 10.94 -12.49
C GLU A 247 -5.73 11.83 -11.87
N VAL A 248 -5.29 11.48 -10.66
CA VAL A 248 -4.27 12.23 -9.91
C VAL A 248 -2.87 12.04 -10.50
N THR A 249 -2.54 10.80 -10.86
CA THR A 249 -1.18 10.45 -11.31
C THR A 249 -1.02 10.47 -12.82
N GLU A 250 -2.09 10.30 -13.59
CA GLU A 250 -2.11 10.05 -15.04
C GLU A 250 -1.31 8.79 -15.45
N LEU A 251 -1.11 7.86 -14.52
CA LEU A 251 -0.44 6.58 -14.77
C LEU A 251 -1.48 5.52 -15.10
N GLY A 252 -1.37 4.93 -16.28
CA GLY A 252 -2.37 3.95 -16.77
C GLY A 252 -2.22 2.55 -16.17
N TYR A 253 -1.11 2.25 -15.48
CA TYR A 253 -0.90 1.03 -14.68
C TYR A 253 -0.34 1.42 -13.31
N LEU A 254 -1.11 1.22 -12.26
CA LEU A 254 -0.87 1.82 -10.96
C LEU A 254 -1.16 0.81 -9.84
N GLY A 255 -0.37 0.84 -8.79
CA GLY A 255 -0.70 0.23 -7.50
C GLY A 255 -1.07 1.32 -6.50
N VAL A 256 -2.21 1.20 -5.85
CA VAL A 256 -2.65 2.10 -4.78
C VAL A 256 -2.63 1.33 -3.47
N ASP A 257 -1.91 1.85 -2.48
CA ASP A 257 -1.82 1.28 -1.14
C ASP A 257 -2.64 2.14 -0.18
N MET A 258 -3.61 1.51 0.47
CA MET A 258 -4.53 2.15 1.40
C MET A 258 -4.49 1.48 2.76
N VAL A 259 -4.66 2.28 3.80
CA VAL A 259 -4.84 1.82 5.17
C VAL A 259 -6.23 2.24 5.67
N ILE A 260 -6.77 1.53 6.64
CA ILE A 260 -8.04 1.90 7.26
C ILE A 260 -7.74 2.33 8.70
N ASP A 261 -7.94 3.62 8.97
CA ASP A 261 -7.84 4.16 10.32
C ASP A 261 -9.17 3.96 11.07
N ARG A 262 -9.10 3.57 12.35
CA ARG A 262 -10.28 3.30 13.19
C ARG A 262 -11.23 4.50 13.37
N ASN A 263 -10.71 5.71 13.26
CA ASN A 263 -11.46 6.94 13.50
C ASN A 263 -11.73 7.73 12.21
N LEU A 264 -10.80 7.67 11.26
CA LEU A 264 -10.80 8.49 10.05
C LEU A 264 -11.20 7.70 8.80
N GLY A 265 -11.28 6.36 8.89
CA GLY A 265 -11.61 5.49 7.77
C GLY A 265 -10.46 5.28 6.80
N PRO A 266 -10.75 4.86 5.54
CA PRO A 266 -9.71 4.55 4.56
C PRO A 266 -8.92 5.79 4.11
N MET A 267 -7.60 5.65 4.05
CA MET A 267 -6.66 6.68 3.60
C MET A 267 -5.64 6.10 2.63
N ILE A 268 -5.23 6.87 1.64
CA ILE A 268 -4.14 6.50 0.73
C ILE A 268 -2.81 6.69 1.48
N LEU A 269 -2.04 5.61 1.54
CA LEU A 269 -0.70 5.61 2.12
C LEU A 269 0.36 5.95 1.07
N GLU A 270 0.31 5.29 -0.09
CA GLU A 270 1.19 5.54 -1.23
C GLU A 270 0.58 5.06 -2.55
N MET A 271 1.17 5.51 -3.66
CA MET A 271 0.87 5.03 -5.01
C MET A 271 2.16 4.57 -5.69
N ASN A 272 2.09 3.56 -6.55
CA ASN A 272 3.25 2.91 -7.14
C ASN A 272 3.10 2.78 -8.66
N ALA A 273 4.08 3.30 -9.44
CA ALA A 273 4.13 3.15 -10.90
C ALA A 273 4.52 1.72 -11.36
N ARG A 274 5.05 0.90 -10.46
CA ARG A 274 5.59 -0.44 -10.76
C ARG A 274 5.17 -1.46 -9.71
N PRO A 275 3.85 -1.65 -9.48
CA PRO A 275 3.38 -2.55 -8.45
C PRO A 275 3.81 -4.00 -8.71
N GLY A 276 4.13 -4.73 -7.64
CA GLY A 276 4.53 -6.14 -7.71
C GLY A 276 3.38 -7.04 -8.16
N LEU A 277 3.71 -8.23 -8.67
CA LEU A 277 2.75 -9.20 -9.23
C LEU A 277 2.29 -10.28 -8.23
N ASN A 278 2.80 -10.29 -7.00
CA ASN A 278 2.43 -11.27 -5.97
C ASN A 278 0.94 -11.24 -5.62
N ILE A 279 0.24 -10.16 -5.94
CA ILE A 279 -1.21 -10.05 -5.83
C ILE A 279 -1.94 -11.15 -6.61
N GLN A 280 -1.38 -11.66 -7.70
CA GLN A 280 -1.93 -12.77 -8.45
C GLN A 280 -1.89 -14.08 -7.66
N ILE A 281 -0.80 -14.29 -6.89
CA ILE A 281 -0.67 -15.46 -6.02
C ILE A 281 -1.69 -15.36 -4.88
N ALA A 282 -1.80 -14.19 -4.24
CA ALA A 282 -2.77 -13.93 -3.18
C ALA A 282 -4.22 -14.17 -3.62
N ASN A 283 -4.55 -13.80 -4.87
CA ASN A 283 -5.87 -14.02 -5.45
C ASN A 283 -6.04 -15.39 -6.10
N ARG A 284 -4.98 -16.19 -6.24
CA ARG A 284 -4.97 -17.46 -7.01
C ARG A 284 -5.54 -17.28 -8.42
N ALA A 285 -5.34 -16.09 -9.01
CA ALA A 285 -5.93 -15.69 -10.28
C ALA A 285 -4.96 -14.84 -11.10
N GLY A 286 -4.99 -15.01 -12.43
CA GLY A 286 -4.16 -14.23 -13.35
C GLY A 286 -4.74 -12.83 -13.59
N LEU A 287 -3.87 -11.82 -13.63
CA LEU A 287 -4.25 -10.44 -13.86
C LEU A 287 -4.53 -10.12 -15.34
N SER A 288 -3.90 -10.84 -16.29
CA SER A 288 -4.03 -10.58 -17.73
C SER A 288 -5.47 -10.69 -18.22
N LYS A 289 -6.26 -11.66 -17.71
CA LYS A 289 -7.69 -11.81 -18.06
C LYS A 289 -8.52 -10.62 -17.63
N ARG A 290 -8.25 -10.07 -16.45
CA ARG A 290 -8.95 -8.88 -15.95
C ARG A 290 -8.56 -7.62 -16.74
N ILE A 291 -7.30 -7.49 -17.11
CA ILE A 291 -6.81 -6.40 -17.96
C ILE A 291 -7.47 -6.48 -19.34
N ALA A 292 -7.50 -7.66 -19.99
CA ALA A 292 -8.18 -7.84 -21.27
C ALA A 292 -9.68 -7.49 -21.18
N ARG A 293 -10.33 -7.88 -20.09
CA ARG A 293 -11.72 -7.50 -19.86
C ARG A 293 -11.92 -5.99 -19.71
N ILE A 294 -11.00 -5.31 -19.02
CA ILE A 294 -11.03 -3.84 -18.92
C ILE A 294 -10.88 -3.20 -20.31
N ASP A 295 -9.98 -3.70 -21.16
CA ASP A 295 -9.79 -3.17 -22.52
C ASP A 295 -11.07 -3.29 -23.36
N GLU A 296 -11.87 -4.35 -23.18
CA GLU A 296 -13.16 -4.53 -23.85
C GLU A 296 -14.24 -3.54 -23.39
N ILE A 297 -14.24 -3.20 -22.10
CA ILE A 297 -15.29 -2.35 -21.48
C ILE A 297 -14.83 -0.91 -21.24
N TYR A 298 -13.61 -0.56 -21.69
CA TYR A 298 -13.01 0.74 -21.43
C TYR A 298 -13.85 1.88 -22.01
N ASP A 299 -14.27 2.78 -21.14
CA ASP A 299 -14.91 4.04 -21.49
C ASP A 299 -14.05 5.21 -20.98
N PRO A 300 -13.47 6.02 -21.86
CA PRO A 300 -12.67 7.19 -21.47
C PRO A 300 -13.51 8.30 -20.78
N ALA A 301 -14.83 8.30 -20.95
CA ALA A 301 -15.73 9.26 -20.31
C ALA A 301 -16.17 8.85 -18.90
N ALA A 302 -16.01 7.59 -18.52
CA ALA A 302 -16.38 7.09 -17.20
C ALA A 302 -15.56 7.79 -16.10
N ASN A 303 -16.20 8.27 -15.05
CA ASN A 303 -15.55 8.81 -13.87
C ASN A 303 -15.06 7.71 -12.91
N ALA A 304 -14.36 8.10 -11.83
CA ALA A 304 -13.78 7.13 -10.88
C ALA A 304 -14.84 6.25 -10.21
N GLU A 305 -15.99 6.80 -9.81
CA GLU A 305 -17.09 6.07 -9.20
C GLU A 305 -17.67 5.02 -10.16
N GLU A 306 -17.91 5.41 -11.41
CA GLU A 306 -18.42 4.51 -12.45
C GLU A 306 -17.44 3.37 -12.73
N ARG A 307 -16.14 3.67 -12.86
CA ARG A 307 -15.10 2.66 -13.08
C ARG A 307 -15.00 1.69 -11.90
N ALA A 308 -15.08 2.18 -10.66
CA ALA A 308 -15.10 1.33 -9.47
C ALA A 308 -16.32 0.41 -9.44
N ARG A 309 -17.52 0.94 -9.72
CA ARG A 309 -18.77 0.18 -9.79
C ARG A 309 -18.73 -0.89 -10.88
N ILE A 310 -18.19 -0.55 -12.05
CA ILE A 310 -18.02 -1.51 -13.15
C ILE A 310 -17.06 -2.63 -12.73
N ALA A 311 -15.89 -2.29 -12.18
CA ALA A 311 -14.89 -3.25 -11.73
C ALA A 311 -15.45 -4.20 -10.65
N ARG A 312 -16.18 -3.66 -9.68
CA ARG A 312 -16.86 -4.44 -8.64
C ARG A 312 -17.81 -5.49 -9.23
N ARG A 313 -18.60 -5.11 -10.22
CA ARG A 313 -19.53 -6.00 -10.91
C ARG A 313 -18.82 -7.05 -11.78
N GLU A 314 -17.80 -6.66 -12.53
CA GLU A 314 -17.14 -7.54 -13.50
C GLU A 314 -16.20 -8.56 -12.84
N PHE A 315 -15.64 -8.24 -11.66
CA PHE A 315 -14.59 -9.03 -11.00
C PHE A 315 -15.04 -9.66 -9.68
N SER A 316 -16.33 -9.76 -9.42
CA SER A 316 -16.90 -10.55 -8.32
C SER A 316 -16.67 -12.04 -8.54
N ALA A 317 -16.41 -12.81 -7.47
CA ALA A 317 -16.20 -14.25 -7.51
C ALA A 317 -17.40 -15.02 -8.10
N ASP A 318 -18.62 -14.56 -7.84
CA ASP A 318 -19.84 -15.19 -8.38
C ASP A 318 -19.90 -15.18 -9.91
N ARG A 319 -19.24 -14.23 -10.59
CA ARG A 319 -19.13 -14.22 -12.05
C ARG A 319 -17.95 -15.02 -12.58
N GLN A 320 -16.92 -15.25 -11.77
CA GLN A 320 -15.74 -16.01 -12.19
C GLN A 320 -16.03 -17.53 -12.22
N THR A 321 -16.98 -18.02 -11.44
CA THR A 321 -17.45 -19.41 -11.48
C THR A 321 -18.27 -19.75 -12.74
N SER A 322 -18.80 -18.75 -13.44
CA SER A 322 -19.49 -18.96 -14.74
C SER A 322 -18.53 -19.02 -15.94
N ILE A 323 -17.24 -18.72 -15.75
CA ILE A 323 -16.19 -18.97 -16.74
C ILE A 323 -15.47 -20.24 -16.29
N SER A 324 -16.14 -21.38 -16.47
CA SER A 324 -15.59 -22.70 -16.16
C SER A 324 -14.24 -22.92 -16.84
N PHE A 325 -13.32 -23.46 -16.04
CA PHE A 325 -11.99 -23.94 -16.44
C PHE A 325 -12.07 -25.14 -17.39
#